data_55528e71b29044c13ae76d6f77ee094b
#
_entry.id   55528e71b29044c13ae76d6f77ee094b
#
_cell.length_a   1.000
_cell.length_b   1.000
_cell.length_c   1.000
_cell.angle_alpha   90.00
_cell.angle_beta   90.00
_cell.angle_gamma   90.00
#
_symmetry.space_group_name_H-M   'P 1'
#
loop_
_entity.id
_entity.type
_entity.pdbx_description
1 polymer ?
#
loop_
_entity_poly.entity_id
_entity_poly.type
_entity_poly.pdbx_seq_one_letter_code
_entity_poly.pdbx_strand_id
1 'polypeptide(L)'
;VFVNRVWQVYFGRGLVETENDLGLQGSRPTHPELLDWLALEFAESGWSMKALHRRIVTSATYRRSSTARPDLAEKDPLNLRLSHQIRLRLDAEWIRDVGLAASGLLVPRLGGPPVFPPQPESVMGLGQVNRAWITSEGDDRHRRALYTHHWRATPHPAAAVFDAPDSFSACTRRVRSNTPLQALTLLNDRQFFEFAQALGVRLQRAATTDDARLRAGFELCVSRAPTPPELDRLRRLLADLRSPDGSGEVAAESEVWTTIGRVLLNLDETLNRS
;
A
#
# COMPACT_ATOMS: atom_id res chain seq x y z
N VAL A 1 -22.07 9.68 -10.41
CA VAL A 1 -20.65 9.57 -10.81
C VAL A 1 -19.73 9.55 -9.60
N PHE A 2 -19.71 10.63 -8.82
CA PHE A 2 -18.75 10.81 -7.73
C PHE A 2 -18.82 9.70 -6.68
N VAL A 3 -20.01 9.38 -6.17
CA VAL A 3 -20.23 8.30 -5.20
C VAL A 3 -19.75 6.94 -5.74
N ASN A 4 -20.04 6.65 -7.02
CA ASN A 4 -19.59 5.43 -7.67
C ASN A 4 -18.04 5.32 -7.69
N ARG A 5 -17.33 6.41 -7.97
CA ARG A 5 -15.86 6.45 -7.94
C ARG A 5 -15.30 6.27 -6.52
N VAL A 6 -15.91 6.89 -5.51
CA VAL A 6 -15.52 6.68 -4.11
C VAL A 6 -15.75 5.23 -3.70
N TRP A 7 -16.91 4.66 -4.05
CA TRP A 7 -17.22 3.25 -3.81
C TRP A 7 -16.18 2.31 -4.43
N GLN A 8 -15.81 2.57 -5.69
CA GLN A 8 -14.80 1.80 -6.41
C GLN A 8 -13.44 1.76 -5.69
N VAL A 9 -13.02 2.84 -5.05
CA VAL A 9 -11.77 2.88 -4.27
C VAL A 9 -11.82 1.91 -3.09
N TYR A 10 -13.00 1.78 -2.44
CA TYR A 10 -13.18 0.90 -1.29
C TYR A 10 -13.40 -0.57 -1.65
N PHE A 11 -14.09 -0.83 -2.75
CA PHE A 11 -14.52 -2.18 -3.12
C PHE A 11 -13.87 -2.69 -4.42
N GLY A 12 -12.91 -1.94 -4.99
CA GLY A 12 -12.19 -2.31 -6.21
C GLY A 12 -13.03 -2.22 -7.50
N ARG A 13 -14.36 -2.18 -7.36
CA ARG A 13 -15.34 -2.07 -8.44
C ARG A 13 -16.42 -1.07 -8.05
N GLY A 14 -16.88 -0.25 -8.99
CA GLY A 14 -18.04 0.62 -8.79
C GLY A 14 -19.35 -0.15 -8.68
N LEU A 15 -20.37 0.46 -8.10
CA LEU A 15 -21.74 -0.03 -8.17
C LEU A 15 -22.21 -0.10 -9.65
N VAL A 16 -21.75 0.87 -10.46
CA VAL A 16 -21.76 0.82 -11.92
C VAL A 16 -20.35 0.48 -12.37
N GLU A 17 -20.17 -0.63 -13.09
CA GLU A 17 -18.87 -1.10 -13.52
C GLU A 17 -18.19 -0.20 -14.56
N THR A 18 -18.99 0.32 -15.49
CA THR A 18 -18.54 1.25 -16.52
C THR A 18 -18.41 2.66 -15.95
N GLU A 19 -17.34 2.92 -15.19
CA GLU A 19 -17.13 4.15 -14.41
C GLU A 19 -17.12 5.44 -15.24
N ASN A 20 -16.93 5.33 -16.56
CA ASN A 20 -16.91 6.44 -17.51
C ASN A 20 -18.20 6.51 -18.37
N ASP A 21 -19.04 5.51 -18.29
CA ASP A 21 -20.30 5.46 -19.00
C ASP A 21 -21.43 5.03 -18.05
N LEU A 22 -22.16 6.01 -17.55
CA LEU A 22 -23.36 5.82 -16.73
C LEU A 22 -24.65 6.05 -17.55
N GLY A 23 -24.51 6.14 -18.88
CA GLY A 23 -25.61 6.29 -19.81
C GLY A 23 -26.25 4.98 -20.24
N LEU A 24 -27.01 5.04 -21.34
CA LEU A 24 -27.79 3.90 -21.85
C LEU A 24 -26.92 2.71 -22.31
N GLN A 25 -25.66 2.95 -22.69
CA GLN A 25 -24.73 1.91 -23.11
C GLN A 25 -23.89 1.37 -21.96
N GLY A 26 -23.91 2.04 -20.81
CA GLY A 26 -23.19 1.61 -19.61
C GLY A 26 -23.85 0.42 -18.91
N SER A 27 -23.10 -0.20 -18.02
CA SER A 27 -23.60 -1.27 -17.17
C SER A 27 -24.66 -0.76 -16.21
N ARG A 28 -25.70 -1.57 -15.99
CA ARG A 28 -26.65 -1.26 -14.91
C ARG A 28 -25.98 -1.36 -13.55
N PRO A 29 -26.37 -0.53 -12.58
CA PRO A 29 -25.83 -0.63 -11.23
C PRO A 29 -26.21 -1.98 -10.60
N THR A 30 -25.26 -2.59 -9.87
CA THR A 30 -25.51 -3.83 -9.14
C THR A 30 -26.52 -3.64 -8.00
N HIS A 31 -26.53 -2.46 -7.40
CA HIS A 31 -27.41 -2.08 -6.28
C HIS A 31 -27.95 -0.66 -6.55
N PRO A 32 -28.98 -0.51 -7.39
CA PRO A 32 -29.49 0.81 -7.79
C PRO A 32 -29.98 1.64 -6.60
N GLU A 33 -30.76 1.06 -5.71
CA GLU A 33 -31.30 1.75 -4.53
C GLU A 33 -30.18 2.25 -3.58
N LEU A 34 -29.11 1.46 -3.43
CA LEU A 34 -27.95 1.88 -2.64
C LEU A 34 -27.21 3.06 -3.29
N LEU A 35 -27.06 3.02 -4.62
CA LEU A 35 -26.38 4.11 -5.34
C LEU A 35 -27.18 5.42 -5.23
N ASP A 36 -28.49 5.35 -5.39
CA ASP A 36 -29.39 6.51 -5.28
C ASP A 36 -29.39 7.06 -3.87
N TRP A 37 -29.54 6.19 -2.87
CA TRP A 37 -29.50 6.60 -1.47
C TRP A 37 -28.18 7.27 -1.09
N LEU A 38 -27.02 6.67 -1.45
CA LEU A 38 -25.72 7.26 -1.18
C LEU A 38 -25.52 8.61 -1.88
N ALA A 39 -26.08 8.77 -3.10
CA ALA A 39 -25.97 10.02 -3.85
C ALA A 39 -26.80 11.14 -3.19
N LEU A 40 -28.01 10.82 -2.73
CA LEU A 40 -28.85 11.77 -2.00
C LEU A 40 -28.23 12.17 -0.66
N GLU A 41 -27.82 11.20 0.15
CA GLU A 41 -27.15 11.42 1.42
C GLU A 41 -25.88 12.26 1.28
N PHE A 42 -25.10 12.05 0.22
CA PHE A 42 -23.92 12.86 -0.05
C PHE A 42 -24.28 14.32 -0.33
N ALA A 43 -25.32 14.58 -1.12
CA ALA A 43 -25.80 15.92 -1.39
C ALA A 43 -26.38 16.59 -0.13
N GLU A 44 -27.23 15.89 0.62
CA GLU A 44 -27.88 16.37 1.85
C GLU A 44 -26.87 16.65 2.99
N SER A 45 -25.77 15.90 3.03
CA SER A 45 -24.66 16.15 3.96
C SER A 45 -23.80 17.37 3.60
N GLY A 46 -24.23 18.20 2.63
CA GLY A 46 -23.47 19.35 2.15
C GLY A 46 -22.22 18.93 1.35
N TRP A 47 -22.29 17.85 0.60
CA TRP A 47 -21.18 17.30 -0.20
C TRP A 47 -19.96 16.90 0.65
N SER A 48 -20.19 16.46 1.87
CA SER A 48 -19.14 16.12 2.82
C SER A 48 -18.47 14.80 2.47
N MET A 49 -17.25 14.87 1.90
CA MET A 49 -16.39 13.70 1.66
C MET A 49 -16.19 12.88 2.92
N LYS A 50 -15.90 13.53 4.06
CA LYS A 50 -15.67 12.82 5.32
C LYS A 50 -16.91 12.06 5.80
N ALA A 51 -18.11 12.61 5.61
CA ALA A 51 -19.36 11.93 5.94
C ALA A 51 -19.55 10.68 5.06
N LEU A 52 -19.34 10.81 3.75
CA LEU A 52 -19.44 9.69 2.81
C LEU A 52 -18.43 8.58 3.15
N HIS A 53 -17.16 8.91 3.37
CA HIS A 53 -16.13 7.94 3.77
C HIS A 53 -16.53 7.23 5.07
N ARG A 54 -16.95 7.97 6.08
CA ARG A 54 -17.39 7.40 7.37
C ARG A 54 -18.54 6.40 7.18
N ARG A 55 -19.56 6.74 6.41
CA ARG A 55 -20.69 5.86 6.12
C ARG A 55 -20.24 4.55 5.48
N ILE A 56 -19.36 4.62 4.49
CA ILE A 56 -18.84 3.44 3.81
C ILE A 56 -18.03 2.57 4.79
N VAL A 57 -17.03 3.12 5.47
CA VAL A 57 -16.11 2.31 6.28
C VAL A 57 -16.73 1.76 7.57
N THR A 58 -17.82 2.37 8.06
CA THR A 58 -18.55 1.85 9.22
C THR A 58 -19.66 0.88 8.85
N SER A 59 -19.95 0.70 7.55
CA SER A 59 -20.97 -0.22 7.08
C SER A 59 -20.62 -1.68 7.39
N ALA A 60 -21.64 -2.50 7.62
CA ALA A 60 -21.46 -3.94 7.79
C ALA A 60 -20.81 -4.59 6.57
N THR A 61 -21.08 -4.08 5.37
CA THR A 61 -20.49 -4.56 4.12
C THR A 61 -18.99 -4.34 4.07
N TYR A 62 -18.50 -3.15 4.42
CA TYR A 62 -17.07 -2.86 4.44
C TYR A 62 -16.31 -3.64 5.52
N ARG A 63 -16.97 -3.92 6.65
CA ARG A 63 -16.40 -4.62 7.81
C ARG A 63 -16.45 -6.15 7.70
N ARG A 64 -16.89 -6.69 6.56
CA ARG A 64 -16.85 -8.15 6.33
C ARG A 64 -15.41 -8.63 6.22
N SER A 65 -15.19 -9.88 6.61
CA SER A 65 -13.91 -10.57 6.37
C SER A 65 -13.63 -10.69 4.89
N SER A 66 -12.35 -10.66 4.53
CA SER A 66 -11.87 -10.96 3.17
C SER A 66 -11.69 -12.46 2.90
N THR A 67 -12.01 -13.30 3.87
CA THR A 67 -11.96 -14.75 3.70
C THR A 67 -12.90 -15.18 2.58
N ALA A 68 -12.37 -15.91 1.62
CA ALA A 68 -13.15 -16.43 0.51
C ALA A 68 -14.33 -17.28 0.99
N ARG A 69 -15.43 -17.20 0.27
CA ARG A 69 -16.66 -17.96 0.51
C ARG A 69 -16.82 -19.05 -0.57
N PRO A 70 -16.21 -20.25 -0.38
CA PRO A 70 -16.28 -21.33 -1.38
C PRO A 70 -17.71 -21.74 -1.73
N ASP A 71 -18.64 -21.62 -0.77
CA ASP A 71 -20.05 -21.90 -0.95
C ASP A 71 -20.76 -20.92 -1.90
N LEU A 72 -20.17 -19.78 -2.19
CA LEU A 72 -20.68 -18.76 -3.10
C LEU A 72 -19.87 -18.62 -4.39
N ALA A 73 -18.75 -19.34 -4.51
CA ALA A 73 -17.82 -19.20 -5.65
C ALA A 73 -18.49 -19.44 -7.01
N GLU A 74 -19.42 -20.39 -7.09
CA GLU A 74 -20.20 -20.66 -8.33
C GLU A 74 -21.36 -19.69 -8.52
N LYS A 75 -21.98 -19.22 -7.41
CA LYS A 75 -23.19 -18.39 -7.46
C LYS A 75 -22.92 -16.91 -7.68
N ASP A 76 -21.77 -16.43 -7.22
CA ASP A 76 -21.35 -15.04 -7.31
C ASP A 76 -19.82 -14.93 -7.47
N PRO A 77 -19.26 -15.43 -8.58
CA PRO A 77 -17.81 -15.51 -8.81
C PRO A 77 -17.14 -14.14 -8.83
N LEU A 78 -17.87 -13.10 -9.15
CA LEU A 78 -17.37 -11.71 -9.19
C LEU A 78 -17.66 -10.94 -7.91
N ASN A 79 -18.22 -11.60 -6.89
CA ASN A 79 -18.60 -10.98 -5.61
C ASN A 79 -19.46 -9.71 -5.79
N LEU A 80 -20.37 -9.72 -6.76
CA LEU A 80 -21.26 -8.59 -7.04
C LEU A 80 -22.20 -8.28 -5.88
N ARG A 81 -22.56 -9.31 -5.09
CA ARG A 81 -23.40 -9.20 -3.89
C ARG A 81 -22.62 -8.80 -2.65
N LEU A 82 -21.33 -8.54 -2.78
CA LEU A 82 -20.46 -8.10 -1.68
C LEU A 82 -20.52 -9.04 -0.46
N SER A 83 -20.48 -10.35 -0.71
CA SER A 83 -20.60 -11.39 0.33
C SER A 83 -19.38 -11.42 1.26
N HIS A 84 -18.23 -10.97 0.79
CA HIS A 84 -16.97 -10.82 1.54
C HIS A 84 -16.25 -9.55 1.07
N GLN A 85 -15.27 -9.06 1.85
CA GLN A 85 -14.44 -7.95 1.42
C GLN A 85 -13.42 -8.42 0.38
N ILE A 86 -13.17 -7.61 -0.62
CA ILE A 86 -12.17 -7.92 -1.65
C ILE A 86 -10.78 -7.53 -1.12
N ARG A 87 -9.81 -8.44 -1.27
CA ARG A 87 -8.40 -8.09 -1.05
C ARG A 87 -7.94 -7.18 -2.19
N LEU A 88 -7.46 -6.01 -1.83
CA LEU A 88 -6.99 -5.01 -2.79
C LEU A 88 -5.55 -4.63 -2.47
N ARG A 89 -4.66 -4.77 -3.46
CA ARG A 89 -3.32 -4.22 -3.35
C ARG A 89 -3.40 -2.69 -3.17
N LEU A 90 -2.59 -2.18 -2.28
CA LEU A 90 -2.45 -0.74 -2.05
C LEU A 90 -1.92 -0.05 -3.31
N ASP A 91 -2.34 1.18 -3.54
CA ASP A 91 -1.79 2.00 -4.61
C ASP A 91 -0.33 2.39 -4.28
N ALA A 92 0.45 2.71 -5.30
CA ALA A 92 1.89 2.99 -5.19
C ALA A 92 2.24 3.99 -4.08
N GLU A 93 1.44 5.05 -3.95
CA GLU A 93 1.63 6.08 -2.94
C GLU A 93 1.44 5.54 -1.52
N TRP A 94 0.45 4.66 -1.33
CA TRP A 94 0.20 4.04 -0.03
C TRP A 94 1.28 3.04 0.36
N ILE A 95 1.84 2.30 -0.60
CA ILE A 95 2.94 1.35 -0.34
C ILE A 95 4.14 2.10 0.25
N ARG A 96 4.50 3.25 -0.33
CA ARG A 96 5.56 4.09 0.22
C ARG A 96 5.19 4.66 1.59
N ASP A 97 3.98 5.17 1.75
CA ASP A 97 3.51 5.76 3.01
C ASP A 97 3.47 4.72 4.14
N VAL A 98 3.07 3.46 3.86
CA VAL A 98 3.10 2.34 4.82
C VAL A 98 4.54 2.04 5.25
N GLY A 99 5.48 1.95 4.29
CA GLY A 99 6.89 1.75 4.61
C GLY A 99 7.46 2.85 5.51
N LEU A 100 7.16 4.11 5.22
CA LEU A 100 7.54 5.25 6.04
C LEU A 100 6.89 5.21 7.43
N ALA A 101 5.61 4.86 7.52
CA ALA A 101 4.89 4.79 8.79
C ALA A 101 5.40 3.65 9.68
N ALA A 102 5.57 2.44 9.11
CA ALA A 102 6.08 1.28 9.84
C ALA A 102 7.50 1.51 10.34
N SER A 103 8.36 2.14 9.54
CA SER A 103 9.73 2.48 9.92
C SER A 103 9.84 3.63 10.93
N GLY A 104 8.77 4.43 11.10
CA GLY A 104 8.77 5.62 11.95
C GLY A 104 9.41 6.86 11.29
N LEU A 105 9.69 6.80 9.99
CA LEU A 105 10.27 7.91 9.24
C LEU A 105 9.21 8.89 8.70
N LEU A 106 7.94 8.53 8.70
CA LEU A 106 6.88 9.35 8.10
C LEU A 106 6.79 10.75 8.70
N VAL A 107 6.96 11.75 7.86
CA VAL A 107 6.73 13.16 8.19
C VAL A 107 5.32 13.57 7.71
N PRO A 108 4.35 13.76 8.63
CA PRO A 108 2.94 13.98 8.27
C PRO A 108 2.61 15.43 7.90
N ARG A 109 3.60 16.28 7.63
CA ARG A 109 3.40 17.68 7.27
C ARG A 109 2.54 17.82 6.02
N LEU A 110 1.46 18.62 6.10
CA LEU A 110 0.56 18.93 5.00
C LEU A 110 0.99 20.21 4.27
N GLY A 111 0.77 20.25 2.96
CA GLY A 111 1.07 21.40 2.10
C GLY A 111 2.57 21.54 1.81
N GLY A 112 2.94 22.62 1.13
CA GLY A 112 4.32 22.93 0.75
C GLY A 112 4.72 22.40 -0.63
N PRO A 113 6.00 22.60 -1.03
CA PRO A 113 6.50 22.21 -2.33
C PRO A 113 6.59 20.68 -2.49
N PRO A 114 6.67 20.18 -3.74
CA PRO A 114 6.96 18.77 -3.99
C PRO A 114 8.34 18.37 -3.47
N VAL A 115 8.50 17.08 -3.23
CA VAL A 115 9.75 16.47 -2.74
C VAL A 115 10.28 15.43 -3.72
N PHE A 116 11.56 15.13 -3.62
CA PHE A 116 12.29 14.25 -4.52
C PHE A 116 12.84 13.06 -3.72
N PRO A 117 12.08 11.95 -3.56
CA PRO A 117 12.58 10.75 -2.92
C PRO A 117 13.79 10.16 -3.64
N PRO A 118 14.60 9.31 -2.97
CA PRO A 118 15.70 8.62 -3.62
C PRO A 118 15.23 7.79 -4.82
N GLN A 119 15.98 7.86 -5.92
CA GLN A 119 15.83 6.98 -7.08
C GLN A 119 17.21 6.70 -7.70
N PRO A 120 17.35 5.67 -8.57
CA PRO A 120 18.59 5.44 -9.28
C PRO A 120 18.95 6.64 -10.20
N GLU A 121 20.24 7.02 -10.21
CA GLU A 121 20.71 8.18 -10.99
C GLU A 121 20.46 8.03 -12.49
N SER A 122 20.54 6.80 -13.02
CA SER A 122 20.33 6.49 -14.44
C SER A 122 18.93 6.80 -14.97
N VAL A 123 17.93 6.91 -14.08
CA VAL A 123 16.52 7.09 -14.48
C VAL A 123 16.31 8.39 -15.24
N MET A 124 16.93 9.47 -14.81
CA MET A 124 16.74 10.79 -15.45
C MET A 124 17.38 10.86 -16.84
N GLY A 125 18.37 10.02 -17.11
CA GLY A 125 18.98 9.88 -18.43
C GLY A 125 18.11 9.15 -19.48
N LEU A 126 17.03 8.48 -19.04
CA LEU A 126 16.09 7.80 -19.93
C LEU A 126 15.10 8.76 -20.61
N GLY A 127 14.97 9.97 -20.09
CA GLY A 127 14.09 11.00 -20.66
C GLY A 127 14.72 11.74 -21.85
N GLN A 128 13.87 12.29 -22.72
CA GLN A 128 14.32 13.12 -23.86
C GLN A 128 15.00 14.43 -23.42
N VAL A 129 14.72 14.88 -22.21
CA VAL A 129 15.30 16.11 -21.63
C VAL A 129 16.04 15.70 -20.35
N ASN A 130 17.32 15.99 -20.34
CA ASN A 130 18.13 15.77 -19.13
C ASN A 130 17.71 16.76 -18.05
N ARG A 131 17.19 16.23 -16.92
CA ARG A 131 16.71 17.02 -15.78
C ARG A 131 17.39 16.53 -14.52
N ALA A 132 17.69 17.45 -13.62
CA ALA A 132 18.26 17.09 -12.33
C ALA A 132 17.16 16.48 -11.42
N TRP A 133 17.51 15.38 -10.77
CA TRP A 133 16.74 14.84 -9.65
C TRP A 133 17.61 14.96 -8.41
N ILE A 134 17.48 16.08 -7.72
CA ILE A 134 18.23 16.32 -6.47
C ILE A 134 17.40 15.73 -5.34
N THR A 135 17.87 14.61 -4.80
CA THR A 135 17.18 13.94 -3.70
C THR A 135 17.00 14.88 -2.52
N SER A 136 15.78 14.99 -2.01
CA SER A 136 15.46 15.78 -0.84
C SER A 136 16.16 15.25 0.41
N GLU A 137 16.53 16.15 1.32
CA GLU A 137 17.21 15.85 2.57
C GLU A 137 16.30 16.10 3.78
N GLY A 138 16.70 15.61 4.95
CA GLY A 138 15.98 15.80 6.20
C GLY A 138 14.52 15.33 6.12
N ASP A 139 13.64 16.09 6.73
CA ASP A 139 12.20 15.80 6.80
C ASP A 139 11.53 15.69 5.42
N ASP A 140 11.95 16.47 4.43
CA ASP A 140 11.38 16.46 3.10
C ASP A 140 11.60 15.13 2.37
N ARG A 141 12.67 14.41 2.69
CA ARG A 141 12.95 13.06 2.18
C ARG A 141 11.87 12.05 2.56
N HIS A 142 11.24 12.23 3.71
CA HIS A 142 10.31 11.28 4.32
C HIS A 142 8.85 11.74 4.34
N ARG A 143 8.53 12.77 3.57
CA ARG A 143 7.14 13.21 3.40
C ARG A 143 6.33 12.16 2.64
N ARG A 144 5.01 12.20 2.82
CA ARG A 144 4.07 11.32 2.13
C ARG A 144 4.29 11.29 0.62
N ALA A 145 4.04 10.15 0.01
CA ALA A 145 4.18 9.95 -1.43
C ALA A 145 3.35 10.93 -2.27
N LEU A 146 2.24 11.43 -1.73
CA LEU A 146 1.41 12.48 -2.35
C LEU A 146 2.22 13.71 -2.77
N TYR A 147 3.33 14.00 -2.09
CA TYR A 147 4.19 15.16 -2.38
C TYR A 147 5.35 14.82 -3.30
N THR A 148 5.50 13.57 -3.74
CA THR A 148 6.56 13.19 -4.67
C THR A 148 6.41 13.95 -5.98
N HIS A 149 7.50 14.62 -6.40
CA HIS A 149 7.53 15.29 -7.69
C HIS A 149 7.34 14.27 -8.82
N HIS A 150 6.50 14.60 -9.78
CA HIS A 150 6.19 13.72 -10.89
C HIS A 150 6.60 14.35 -12.22
N TRP A 151 7.56 13.71 -12.89
CA TRP A 151 7.87 14.00 -14.28
C TRP A 151 7.09 13.06 -15.19
N ARG A 152 6.24 13.61 -16.07
CA ARG A 152 5.40 12.81 -16.97
C ARG A 152 6.22 11.83 -17.82
N ALA A 153 7.35 12.28 -18.40
CA ALA A 153 8.18 11.47 -19.28
C ALA A 153 9.08 10.47 -18.51
N THR A 154 9.37 10.73 -17.25
CA THR A 154 10.24 9.90 -16.39
C THR A 154 9.65 9.82 -14.98
N PRO A 155 8.57 9.03 -14.80
CA PRO A 155 7.97 8.84 -13.48
C PRO A 155 8.95 8.16 -12.53
N HIS A 156 8.76 8.35 -11.23
CA HIS A 156 9.57 7.66 -10.22
C HIS A 156 9.45 6.14 -10.38
N PRO A 157 10.56 5.38 -10.51
CA PRO A 157 10.54 3.96 -10.87
C PRO A 157 9.69 3.11 -9.94
N ALA A 158 9.84 3.29 -8.62
CA ALA A 158 9.04 2.53 -7.66
C ALA A 158 7.54 2.79 -7.83
N ALA A 159 7.13 4.04 -8.13
CA ALA A 159 5.73 4.35 -8.40
C ALA A 159 5.23 3.65 -9.68
N ALA A 160 6.02 3.67 -10.74
CA ALA A 160 5.69 3.00 -12.01
C ALA A 160 5.57 1.48 -11.85
N VAL A 161 6.48 0.84 -11.09
CA VAL A 161 6.44 -0.60 -10.80
C VAL A 161 5.16 -0.99 -10.03
N PHE A 162 4.63 -0.09 -9.21
CA PHE A 162 3.39 -0.30 -8.46
C PHE A 162 2.15 0.30 -9.15
N ASP A 163 2.16 0.37 -10.48
CA ASP A 163 1.03 0.77 -11.34
C ASP A 163 0.49 2.18 -11.06
N ALA A 164 1.36 3.13 -10.67
CA ALA A 164 0.94 4.53 -10.65
C ALA A 164 0.54 4.99 -12.06
N PRO A 165 -0.47 5.86 -12.19
CA PRO A 165 -0.90 6.35 -13.50
C PRO A 165 0.24 7.01 -14.28
N ASP A 166 0.27 6.79 -15.59
CA ASP A 166 1.28 7.34 -16.50
C ASP A 166 1.19 8.86 -16.73
N SER A 167 0.09 9.47 -16.31
CA SER A 167 -0.20 10.91 -16.45
C SER A 167 -0.30 11.41 -17.91
N PHE A 168 -0.40 10.52 -18.88
CA PHE A 168 -0.68 10.89 -20.28
C PHE A 168 -2.18 10.92 -20.58
N SER A 169 -2.96 10.11 -19.84
CA SER A 169 -4.40 10.00 -20.00
C SER A 169 -5.13 10.18 -18.66
N ALA A 170 -6.44 10.45 -18.72
CA ALA A 170 -7.29 10.48 -17.53
C ALA A 170 -7.43 9.06 -16.96
N CYS A 171 -7.06 8.89 -15.70
CA CYS A 171 -7.17 7.62 -15.00
C CYS A 171 -8.41 7.63 -14.07
N THR A 172 -9.45 6.92 -14.46
CA THR A 172 -10.68 6.78 -13.67
C THR A 172 -10.70 5.52 -12.83
N ARG A 173 -9.91 4.52 -13.23
CA ARG A 173 -9.66 3.28 -12.48
C ARG A 173 -8.19 2.90 -12.63
N ARG A 174 -7.53 2.69 -11.50
CA ARG A 174 -6.14 2.19 -11.49
C ARG A 174 -6.12 0.69 -11.74
N VAL A 175 -5.24 0.27 -12.62
CA VAL A 175 -4.88 -1.14 -12.76
C VAL A 175 -4.08 -1.54 -11.52
N ARG A 176 -4.28 -2.77 -11.05
CA ARG A 176 -3.49 -3.36 -9.96
C ARG A 176 -2.95 -4.69 -10.43
N SER A 177 -1.65 -4.74 -10.64
CA SER A 177 -0.93 -5.97 -10.98
C SER A 177 -0.27 -6.57 -9.73
N ASN A 178 0.13 -7.82 -9.82
CA ASN A 178 1.00 -8.47 -8.85
C ASN A 178 2.12 -9.15 -9.62
N THR A 179 3.32 -8.57 -9.55
CA THR A 179 4.47 -9.02 -10.35
C THR A 179 5.69 -9.31 -9.48
N PRO A 180 6.57 -10.23 -9.88
CA PRO A 180 7.83 -10.47 -9.19
C PRO A 180 8.70 -9.20 -9.07
N LEU A 181 8.60 -8.30 -10.04
CA LEU A 181 9.35 -7.04 -10.03
C LEU A 181 8.96 -6.15 -8.84
N GLN A 182 7.69 -6.17 -8.42
CA GLN A 182 7.23 -5.44 -7.23
C GLN A 182 7.90 -5.96 -5.96
N ALA A 183 7.97 -7.28 -5.78
CA ALA A 183 8.67 -7.89 -4.64
C ALA A 183 10.17 -7.57 -4.67
N LEU A 184 10.81 -7.66 -5.84
CA LEU A 184 12.21 -7.29 -6.01
C LEU A 184 12.47 -5.80 -5.71
N THR A 185 11.55 -4.92 -6.07
CA THR A 185 11.64 -3.49 -5.76
C THR A 185 11.61 -3.26 -4.25
N LEU A 186 10.69 -3.88 -3.53
CA LEU A 186 10.63 -3.77 -2.05
C LEU A 186 11.90 -4.29 -1.37
N LEU A 187 12.55 -5.29 -1.95
CA LEU A 187 13.76 -5.87 -1.40
C LEU A 187 15.03 -5.07 -1.72
N ASN A 188 15.10 -4.43 -2.90
CA ASN A 188 16.36 -3.92 -3.43
C ASN A 188 16.37 -2.41 -3.72
N ASP A 189 15.22 -1.75 -3.79
CA ASP A 189 15.18 -0.31 -3.99
C ASP A 189 15.72 0.43 -2.77
N ARG A 190 16.54 1.46 -3.03
CA ARG A 190 17.27 2.21 -2.00
C ARG A 190 16.37 2.79 -0.91
N GLN A 191 15.20 3.29 -1.27
CA GLN A 191 14.28 3.88 -0.29
C GLN A 191 13.64 2.81 0.60
N PHE A 192 13.24 1.65 0.02
CA PHE A 192 12.66 0.56 0.81
C PHE A 192 13.70 -0.11 1.70
N PHE A 193 14.96 -0.17 1.26
CA PHE A 193 16.05 -0.61 2.10
C PHE A 193 16.28 0.34 3.29
N GLU A 194 16.24 1.66 3.06
CA GLU A 194 16.29 2.68 4.12
C GLU A 194 15.15 2.51 5.13
N PHE A 195 13.92 2.23 4.65
CA PHE A 195 12.79 1.96 5.54
C PHE A 195 13.00 0.70 6.37
N ALA A 196 13.55 -0.35 5.79
CA ALA A 196 13.85 -1.60 6.50
C ALA A 196 14.92 -1.40 7.58
N GLN A 197 15.96 -0.62 7.30
CA GLN A 197 16.99 -0.26 8.29
C GLN A 197 16.37 0.51 9.46
N ALA A 198 15.58 1.54 9.17
CA ALA A 198 14.93 2.33 10.21
C ALA A 198 13.93 1.52 11.02
N LEU A 199 13.18 0.61 10.38
CA LEU A 199 12.30 -0.34 11.06
C LEU A 199 13.12 -1.24 11.99
N GLY A 200 14.22 -1.83 11.51
CA GLY A 200 15.13 -2.65 12.33
C GLY A 200 15.59 -1.93 13.60
N VAL A 201 16.03 -0.68 13.46
CA VAL A 201 16.43 0.17 14.62
C VAL A 201 15.25 0.43 15.55
N ARG A 202 14.07 0.71 15.00
CA ARG A 202 12.83 0.92 15.77
C ARG A 202 12.47 -0.31 16.59
N LEU A 203 12.56 -1.51 16.00
CA LEU A 203 12.24 -2.77 16.68
C LEU A 203 13.21 -3.07 17.81
N GLN A 204 14.51 -2.85 17.61
CA GLN A 204 15.49 -3.05 18.65
C GLN A 204 15.23 -2.18 19.88
N ARG A 205 14.67 -0.98 19.69
CA ARG A 205 14.31 -0.03 20.76
C ARG A 205 12.93 -0.30 21.38
N ALA A 206 12.02 -0.98 20.65
CA ALA A 206 10.63 -1.14 21.06
C ALA A 206 10.46 -2.11 22.23
N ALA A 207 11.35 -3.08 22.39
CA ALA A 207 11.25 -4.10 23.42
C ALA A 207 12.62 -4.71 23.77
N THR A 208 12.68 -5.42 24.90
CA THR A 208 13.91 -6.08 25.40
C THR A 208 14.06 -7.51 24.89
N THR A 209 12.97 -8.18 24.55
CA THR A 209 12.98 -9.57 24.05
C THR A 209 12.73 -9.63 22.56
N ASP A 210 13.34 -10.59 21.89
CA ASP A 210 13.18 -10.79 20.44
C ASP A 210 11.74 -11.08 20.05
N ASP A 211 11.05 -11.89 20.84
CA ASP A 211 9.62 -12.16 20.63
C ASP A 211 8.75 -10.90 20.63
N ALA A 212 8.99 -10.03 21.59
CA ALA A 212 8.23 -8.79 21.69
C ALA A 212 8.57 -7.83 20.50
N ARG A 213 9.82 -7.81 20.07
CA ARG A 213 10.26 -7.07 18.88
C ARG A 213 9.62 -7.59 17.60
N LEU A 214 9.60 -8.93 17.40
CA LEU A 214 8.98 -9.57 16.24
C LEU A 214 7.47 -9.31 16.20
N ARG A 215 6.78 -9.42 17.36
CA ARG A 215 5.35 -9.06 17.46
C ARG A 215 5.10 -7.60 17.12
N ALA A 216 5.86 -6.69 17.70
CA ALA A 216 5.73 -5.27 17.42
C ALA A 216 5.96 -4.94 15.94
N GLY A 217 6.96 -5.55 15.31
CA GLY A 217 7.23 -5.39 13.89
C GLY A 217 6.10 -5.89 13.00
N PHE A 218 5.55 -7.04 13.33
CA PHE A 218 4.43 -7.61 12.61
C PHE A 218 3.18 -6.70 12.74
N GLU A 219 2.85 -6.26 13.95
CA GLU A 219 1.73 -5.35 14.20
C GLU A 219 1.89 -4.00 13.50
N LEU A 220 3.10 -3.45 13.46
CA LEU A 220 3.38 -2.20 12.73
C LEU A 220 3.15 -2.31 11.21
N CYS A 221 3.43 -3.47 10.63
CA CYS A 221 3.31 -3.69 9.18
C CYS A 221 1.92 -4.20 8.78
N VAL A 222 1.31 -5.07 9.59
CA VAL A 222 0.09 -5.83 9.23
C VAL A 222 -1.14 -5.39 10.04
N SER A 223 -0.95 -4.58 11.09
CA SER A 223 -2.03 -4.07 11.97
C SER A 223 -2.80 -5.17 12.74
N ARG A 224 -2.19 -6.33 12.91
CA ARG A 224 -2.67 -7.43 13.78
C ARG A 224 -1.50 -8.17 14.43
N ALA A 225 -1.78 -8.87 15.50
CA ALA A 225 -0.79 -9.77 16.10
C ALA A 225 -0.48 -10.95 15.16
N PRO A 226 0.78 -11.44 15.15
CA PRO A 226 1.14 -12.65 14.41
C PRO A 226 0.47 -13.87 15.06
N THR A 227 0.02 -14.79 14.23
CA THR A 227 -0.39 -16.13 14.68
C THR A 227 0.82 -16.93 15.19
N PRO A 228 0.62 -17.99 16.01
CA PRO A 228 1.75 -18.80 16.47
C PRO A 228 2.64 -19.32 15.35
N PRO A 229 2.11 -19.86 14.22
CA PRO A 229 2.97 -20.30 13.10
C PRO A 229 3.76 -19.18 12.41
N GLU A 230 3.19 -17.97 12.32
CA GLU A 230 3.87 -16.80 11.74
C GLU A 230 5.02 -16.36 12.65
N LEU A 231 4.78 -16.27 13.95
CA LEU A 231 5.82 -15.93 14.91
C LEU A 231 6.94 -16.97 14.92
N ASP A 232 6.63 -18.26 14.84
CA ASP A 232 7.63 -19.33 14.80
C ASP A 232 8.47 -19.30 13.52
N ARG A 233 7.91 -18.87 12.39
CA ARG A 233 8.69 -18.62 11.16
C ARG A 233 9.65 -17.47 11.33
N LEU A 234 9.21 -16.37 11.93
CA LEU A 234 10.06 -15.19 12.20
C LEU A 234 11.18 -15.51 13.21
N ARG A 235 10.90 -16.33 14.24
CA ARG A 235 11.91 -16.81 15.19
C ARG A 235 12.99 -17.65 14.52
N ARG A 236 12.57 -18.57 13.64
CA ARG A 236 13.52 -19.40 12.87
C ARG A 236 14.39 -18.54 11.97
N LEU A 237 13.78 -17.64 11.21
CA LEU A 237 14.52 -16.69 10.38
C LEU A 237 15.54 -15.89 11.20
N LEU A 238 15.11 -15.37 12.37
CA LEU A 238 16.01 -14.61 13.24
C LEU A 238 17.19 -15.48 13.75
N ALA A 239 16.94 -16.73 14.10
CA ALA A 239 17.97 -17.68 14.53
C ALA A 239 18.94 -18.00 13.37
N ASP A 240 18.40 -18.25 12.17
CA ASP A 240 19.20 -18.52 10.97
C ASP A 240 20.11 -17.34 10.61
N LEU A 241 19.59 -16.12 10.70
CA LEU A 241 20.37 -14.90 10.41
C LEU A 241 21.48 -14.63 11.43
N ARG A 242 21.36 -15.13 12.65
CA ARG A 242 22.39 -15.03 13.70
C ARG A 242 23.40 -16.20 13.68
N SER A 243 23.10 -17.23 12.91
CA SER A 243 24.02 -18.36 12.75
C SER A 243 25.20 -17.93 11.87
N PRO A 244 26.42 -18.42 12.13
CA PRO A 244 27.54 -18.17 11.25
C PRO A 244 27.22 -18.61 9.82
N ASP A 245 27.58 -17.78 8.85
CA ASP A 245 27.49 -18.12 7.44
C ASP A 245 28.57 -19.15 7.03
N GLY A 246 28.64 -19.48 5.74
CA GLY A 246 29.65 -20.41 5.21
C GLY A 246 31.09 -19.90 5.33
N SER A 247 31.33 -18.63 5.66
CA SER A 247 32.64 -18.05 5.96
C SER A 247 33.00 -18.12 7.46
N GLY A 248 32.05 -18.48 8.32
CA GLY A 248 32.17 -18.46 9.77
C GLY A 248 31.92 -17.08 10.41
N GLU A 249 31.47 -16.09 9.62
CA GLU A 249 31.12 -14.77 10.12
C GLU A 249 29.67 -14.72 10.61
N VAL A 250 29.44 -13.93 11.66
CA VAL A 250 28.09 -13.66 12.19
C VAL A 250 27.70 -12.24 11.77
N ALA A 251 26.52 -12.12 11.16
CA ALA A 251 26.00 -10.82 10.74
C ALA A 251 25.83 -9.87 11.94
N ALA A 252 26.09 -8.59 11.74
CA ALA A 252 25.84 -7.59 12.76
C ALA A 252 24.34 -7.52 13.12
N GLU A 253 24.01 -7.31 14.39
CA GLU A 253 22.60 -7.20 14.84
C GLU A 253 21.78 -6.17 14.04
N SER A 254 22.39 -5.08 13.59
CA SER A 254 21.76 -4.10 12.73
C SER A 254 21.36 -4.67 11.37
N GLU A 255 22.16 -5.56 10.79
CA GLU A 255 21.89 -6.24 9.52
C GLU A 255 20.80 -7.31 9.68
N VAL A 256 20.87 -8.07 10.78
CA VAL A 256 19.86 -9.05 11.15
C VAL A 256 18.49 -8.39 11.24
N TRP A 257 18.36 -7.30 12.01
CA TRP A 257 17.08 -6.61 12.15
C TRP A 257 16.65 -5.83 10.90
N THR A 258 17.59 -5.38 10.08
CA THR A 258 17.29 -4.83 8.75
C THR A 258 16.67 -5.89 7.86
N THR A 259 17.21 -7.12 7.87
CA THR A 259 16.67 -8.24 7.09
C THR A 259 15.26 -8.63 7.57
N ILE A 260 15.03 -8.68 8.88
CA ILE A 260 13.67 -8.85 9.45
C ILE A 260 12.74 -7.73 8.95
N GLY A 261 13.19 -6.47 8.96
CA GLY A 261 12.45 -5.32 8.43
C GLY A 261 12.09 -5.48 6.95
N ARG A 262 13.03 -5.93 6.11
CA ARG A 262 12.80 -6.22 4.68
C ARG A 262 11.72 -7.28 4.48
N VAL A 263 11.76 -8.35 5.27
CA VAL A 263 10.74 -9.42 5.20
C VAL A 263 9.37 -8.90 5.62
N LEU A 264 9.28 -8.17 6.73
CA LEU A 264 8.01 -7.63 7.23
C LEU A 264 7.38 -6.62 6.25
N LEU A 265 8.18 -5.74 5.66
CA LEU A 265 7.71 -4.77 4.66
C LEU A 265 7.29 -5.42 3.32
N ASN A 266 7.73 -6.66 3.06
CA ASN A 266 7.40 -7.40 1.85
C ASN A 266 6.32 -8.50 2.07
N LEU A 267 5.73 -8.55 3.26
CA LEU A 267 4.60 -9.44 3.49
C LEU A 267 3.41 -9.03 2.63
N ASP A 268 2.70 -10.02 2.11
CA ASP A 268 1.52 -9.80 1.29
C ASP A 268 0.46 -8.92 2.00
N GLU A 269 0.22 -9.12 3.29
CA GLU A 269 -0.71 -8.32 4.08
C GLU A 269 -0.24 -6.87 4.34
N THR A 270 1.06 -6.59 4.25
CA THR A 270 1.57 -5.20 4.29
C THR A 270 1.22 -4.43 3.04
N LEU A 271 1.06 -5.12 1.91
CA LEU A 271 0.82 -4.54 0.59
C LEU A 271 -0.63 -4.59 0.16
N ASN A 272 -1.44 -5.40 0.83
CA ASN A 272 -2.84 -5.61 0.49
C ASN A 272 -3.73 -5.26 1.67
N ARG A 273 -4.79 -4.53 1.37
CA ARG A 273 -5.88 -4.34 2.30
C ARG A 273 -6.76 -5.61 2.29
N SER A 274 -6.90 -6.25 3.41
CA SER A 274 -7.76 -7.43 3.64
C SER A 274 -8.94 -7.08 4.54
#